data_6164ffce28d93579b469863ff3d2d4a9
#
_entry.id   6164ffce28d93579b469863ff3d2d4a9
#
_cell.length_a   1.000
_cell.length_b   1.000
_cell.length_c   1.000
_cell.angle_alpha   90.00
_cell.angle_beta   90.00
_cell.angle_gamma   90.00
#
_symmetry.space_group_name_H-M   'P 1'
#
loop_
_entity.id
_entity.type
_entity.pdbx_description
1 polymer ?
#
loop_
_entity_poly.entity_id
_entity_poly.type
_entity_poly.pdbx_seq_one_letter_code
_entity_poly.pdbx_strand_id
1 'polypeptide(L)'
;EKVKKRKIGAVCRFVYDRHMPQDFLQYLVDAFNIHPEDLIPGDRHLNLEDLSKLPNPNPALKKSEQLHPMMLNCLNKKQSIMKYVTKRDLLLHYPYHSFDHFIHFLYEAVHDPSVTEIMITQYRVAPHSEVISHLIAAAQNGKRVTVFVELKARFDEENNLETAEQMQKAGIHI
;
A
#
# COMPACT_ATOMS: atom_id res chain seq x y z
N GLU A 1 -10.61 14.46 -6.03
CA GLU A 1 -11.29 15.54 -5.30
C GLU A 1 -12.41 15.00 -4.38
N LYS A 2 -13.29 14.09 -4.85
CA LYS A 2 -14.36 13.51 -4.02
C LYS A 2 -13.84 12.68 -2.84
N VAL A 3 -12.73 11.97 -2.98
CA VAL A 3 -12.15 11.14 -1.90
C VAL A 3 -11.56 12.03 -0.80
N LYS A 4 -10.90 13.13 -1.16
CA LYS A 4 -10.39 14.11 -0.18
C LYS A 4 -11.52 14.75 0.66
N LYS A 5 -12.72 14.90 0.09
CA LYS A 5 -13.89 15.45 0.79
C LYS A 5 -14.50 14.49 1.82
N ARG A 6 -14.15 13.21 1.82
CA ARG A 6 -14.64 12.25 2.85
C ARG A 6 -14.25 12.64 4.27
N LYS A 7 -13.08 13.27 4.47
CA LYS A 7 -12.62 13.71 5.80
C LYS A 7 -13.47 14.84 6.41
N ILE A 8 -14.25 15.53 5.59
CA ILE A 8 -15.11 16.63 6.01
C ILE A 8 -16.60 16.33 5.72
N GLY A 9 -16.92 15.09 5.41
CA GLY A 9 -18.30 14.65 5.19
C GLY A 9 -19.09 14.56 6.49
N ALA A 10 -20.43 14.56 6.38
CA ALA A 10 -21.28 14.30 7.53
C ALA A 10 -21.00 12.90 8.12
N VAL A 11 -21.09 12.80 9.44
CA VAL A 11 -21.00 11.51 10.13
C VAL A 11 -22.24 10.70 9.78
N CYS A 12 -22.06 9.46 9.31
CA CYS A 12 -23.15 8.53 9.00
C CYS A 12 -23.13 7.28 9.90
N ARG A 13 -22.22 7.23 10.84
CA ARG A 13 -22.13 6.19 11.85
C ARG A 13 -21.15 6.62 12.94
N PHE A 14 -21.64 6.67 14.19
CA PHE A 14 -20.81 6.98 15.35
C PHE A 14 -20.94 5.89 16.40
N VAL A 15 -19.91 5.10 16.57
CA VAL A 15 -19.87 4.03 17.60
C VAL A 15 -19.17 4.59 18.83
N TYR A 16 -19.82 4.48 20.00
CA TYR A 16 -19.32 5.01 21.26
C TYR A 16 -19.36 3.96 22.37
N ASP A 17 -18.53 4.12 23.40
CA ASP A 17 -18.58 3.30 24.61
C ASP A 17 -19.90 3.59 25.36
N ARG A 18 -20.75 2.57 25.54
CA ARG A 18 -22.04 2.70 26.24
C ARG A 18 -21.93 3.22 27.69
N HIS A 19 -20.74 3.14 28.27
CA HIS A 19 -20.46 3.64 29.61
C HIS A 19 -19.88 5.05 29.61
N MET A 20 -19.80 5.69 28.45
CA MET A 20 -19.35 7.08 28.31
C MET A 20 -20.30 7.99 29.10
N PRO A 21 -19.76 8.99 29.84
CA PRO A 21 -20.61 10.02 30.49
C PRO A 21 -21.53 10.71 29.48
N GLN A 22 -22.81 10.89 29.86
CA GLN A 22 -23.82 11.42 28.95
C GLN A 22 -23.54 12.87 28.51
N ASP A 23 -22.98 13.69 29.39
CA ASP A 23 -22.58 15.06 29.09
C ASP A 23 -21.47 15.09 28.04
N PHE A 24 -20.52 14.16 28.13
CA PHE A 24 -19.46 14.04 27.12
C PHE A 24 -19.98 13.50 25.78
N LEU A 25 -20.90 12.53 25.81
CA LEU A 25 -21.56 12.04 24.60
C LEU A 25 -22.32 13.19 23.90
N GLN A 26 -23.08 13.98 24.66
CA GLN A 26 -23.82 15.11 24.12
C GLN A 26 -22.87 16.15 23.50
N TYR A 27 -21.76 16.44 24.17
CA TYR A 27 -20.74 17.32 23.63
C TYR A 27 -20.23 16.84 22.26
N LEU A 28 -19.96 15.52 22.11
CA LEU A 28 -19.52 14.95 20.84
C LEU A 28 -20.61 15.00 19.77
N VAL A 29 -21.86 14.71 20.13
CA VAL A 29 -23.01 14.82 19.23
C VAL A 29 -23.14 16.21 18.67
N ASP A 30 -23.06 17.23 19.52
CA ASP A 30 -23.15 18.62 19.10
C ASP A 30 -21.94 19.07 18.28
N ALA A 31 -20.73 18.71 18.72
CA ALA A 31 -19.50 19.09 18.05
C ALA A 31 -19.36 18.51 16.62
N PHE A 32 -19.84 17.29 16.39
CA PHE A 32 -19.78 16.61 15.09
C PHE A 32 -21.10 16.63 14.33
N ASN A 33 -22.14 17.28 14.86
CA ASN A 33 -23.49 17.33 14.29
C ASN A 33 -24.01 15.92 13.92
N ILE A 34 -24.00 15.02 14.91
CA ILE A 34 -24.36 13.61 14.72
C ILE A 34 -25.87 13.45 14.88
N HIS A 35 -26.51 12.78 13.92
CA HIS A 35 -27.92 12.46 14.03
C HIS A 35 -28.15 11.29 15.01
N PRO A 36 -29.27 11.27 15.77
CA PRO A 36 -29.56 10.19 16.72
C PRO A 36 -29.55 8.78 16.10
N GLU A 37 -29.98 8.65 14.85
CA GLU A 37 -29.98 7.40 14.09
C GLU A 37 -28.58 6.86 13.73
N ASP A 38 -27.57 7.73 13.77
CA ASP A 38 -26.18 7.36 13.49
C ASP A 38 -25.41 6.93 14.75
N LEU A 39 -26.04 7.11 15.96
CA LEU A 39 -25.44 6.73 17.23
C LEU A 39 -25.58 5.22 17.49
N ILE A 40 -24.46 4.53 17.65
CA ILE A 40 -24.43 3.09 17.93
C ILE A 40 -23.69 2.85 19.23
N PRO A 41 -24.37 2.39 20.28
CA PRO A 41 -23.70 2.02 21.53
C PRO A 41 -22.87 0.75 21.32
N GLY A 42 -21.59 0.86 21.58
CA GLY A 42 -20.63 -0.23 21.53
C GLY A 42 -20.13 -0.63 22.91
N ASP A 43 -19.08 -1.39 22.93
CA ASP A 43 -18.32 -1.74 24.13
C ASP A 43 -17.08 -0.85 24.27
N ARG A 44 -16.35 -1.01 25.38
CA ARG A 44 -15.16 -0.23 25.69
C ARG A 44 -14.05 -0.36 24.64
N HIS A 45 -13.96 -1.51 23.99
CA HIS A 45 -12.98 -1.77 22.95
C HIS A 45 -13.65 -1.63 21.57
N LEU A 46 -13.51 -0.47 20.96
CA LEU A 46 -14.18 -0.13 19.70
C LEU A 46 -13.39 -0.55 18.47
N ASN A 47 -12.06 -0.60 18.57
CA ASN A 47 -11.19 -1.00 17.44
C ASN A 47 -10.69 -2.43 17.64
N LEU A 48 -11.41 -3.40 17.10
CA LEU A 48 -11.03 -4.81 17.17
C LEU A 48 -9.82 -5.16 16.28
N GLU A 49 -9.43 -4.30 15.35
CA GLU A 49 -8.24 -4.49 14.55
C GLU A 49 -6.96 -4.53 15.40
N ASP A 50 -6.95 -3.81 16.52
CA ASP A 50 -5.82 -3.80 17.45
C ASP A 50 -5.54 -5.18 18.07
N LEU A 51 -6.52 -6.10 18.04
CA LEU A 51 -6.29 -7.49 18.46
C LEU A 51 -5.25 -8.20 17.62
N SER A 52 -5.07 -7.79 16.34
CA SER A 52 -4.03 -8.34 15.46
C SER A 52 -2.61 -8.00 15.93
N LYS A 53 -2.46 -6.95 16.74
CA LYS A 53 -1.19 -6.45 17.29
C LYS A 53 -0.92 -6.90 18.72
N LEU A 54 -1.80 -7.74 19.29
CA LEU A 54 -1.60 -8.25 20.65
C LEU A 54 -0.23 -8.94 20.76
N PRO A 55 0.59 -8.55 21.75
CA PRO A 55 1.84 -9.25 22.02
C PRO A 55 1.53 -10.68 22.44
N ASN A 56 2.38 -11.62 22.05
CA ASN A 56 2.24 -13.00 22.50
C ASN A 56 2.53 -13.07 24.00
N PRO A 57 1.53 -13.30 24.87
CA PRO A 57 1.71 -13.29 26.33
C PRO A 57 2.40 -14.56 26.84
N ASN A 58 2.45 -15.60 26.01
CA ASN A 58 3.04 -16.88 26.39
C ASN A 58 4.12 -17.30 25.36
N PRO A 59 5.42 -17.21 25.73
CA PRO A 59 6.52 -17.64 24.86
C PRO A 59 6.46 -19.10 24.40
N ALA A 60 5.74 -19.97 25.15
CA ALA A 60 5.55 -21.36 24.78
C ALA A 60 4.56 -21.54 23.60
N LEU A 61 3.74 -20.54 23.31
CA LEU A 61 2.91 -20.54 22.11
C LEU A 61 3.80 -20.30 20.91
N LYS A 62 4.04 -21.37 20.14
CA LYS A 62 4.84 -21.27 18.91
C LYS A 62 4.14 -20.36 17.90
N LYS A 63 4.84 -19.35 17.42
CA LYS A 63 4.49 -18.70 16.16
C LYS A 63 4.83 -19.66 15.02
N SER A 64 4.00 -19.65 13.98
CA SER A 64 4.37 -20.30 12.72
C SER A 64 5.73 -19.79 12.26
N GLU A 65 6.58 -20.67 11.77
CA GLU A 65 7.87 -20.27 11.19
C GLU A 65 7.61 -19.31 10.04
N GLN A 66 8.30 -18.19 10.05
CA GLN A 66 8.22 -17.25 8.94
C GLN A 66 8.96 -17.84 7.75
N LEU A 67 8.23 -18.10 6.68
CA LEU A 67 8.84 -18.54 5.43
C LEU A 67 9.67 -17.39 4.86
N HIS A 68 10.95 -17.63 4.66
CA HIS A 68 11.85 -16.72 3.97
C HIS A 68 11.71 -16.92 2.45
N PRO A 69 11.43 -15.85 1.67
CA PRO A 69 11.36 -15.95 0.23
C PRO A 69 12.67 -16.47 -0.37
N MET A 70 12.56 -17.38 -1.33
CA MET A 70 13.71 -17.99 -1.98
C MET A 70 14.31 -17.09 -3.04
N MET A 71 15.63 -16.99 -3.06
CA MET A 71 16.36 -16.41 -4.19
C MET A 71 16.59 -17.49 -5.25
N LEU A 72 16.28 -17.16 -6.51
CA LEU A 72 16.57 -18.07 -7.62
C LEU A 72 18.06 -18.01 -7.98
N ASN A 73 18.73 -19.16 -7.98
CA ASN A 73 20.16 -19.25 -8.29
C ASN A 73 20.52 -18.73 -9.69
N CYS A 74 19.58 -18.88 -10.66
CA CYS A 74 19.76 -18.36 -12.02
C CYS A 74 19.62 -16.83 -12.13
N LEU A 75 19.20 -16.14 -11.05
CA LEU A 75 19.04 -14.71 -10.97
C LEU A 75 19.87 -14.10 -9.83
N ASN A 76 21.08 -14.61 -9.63
CA ASN A 76 21.96 -14.03 -8.62
C ASN A 76 22.29 -12.55 -8.97
N LYS A 77 22.65 -11.76 -7.96
CA LYS A 77 22.89 -10.31 -8.08
C LYS A 77 23.94 -9.89 -9.12
N LYS A 78 24.72 -10.85 -9.66
CA LYS A 78 25.73 -10.61 -10.69
C LYS A 78 25.22 -10.80 -12.12
N GLN A 79 24.00 -11.31 -12.30
CA GLN A 79 23.43 -11.57 -13.61
C GLN A 79 22.30 -10.59 -13.89
N SER A 80 22.35 -9.97 -15.07
CA SER A 80 21.27 -9.11 -15.51
C SER A 80 20.01 -9.92 -15.78
N ILE A 81 18.92 -9.52 -15.12
CA ILE A 81 17.60 -10.13 -15.32
C ILE A 81 17.08 -9.79 -16.70
N MET A 82 17.30 -8.58 -17.18
CA MET A 82 16.91 -8.16 -18.53
C MET A 82 17.57 -9.05 -19.59
N LYS A 83 18.88 -9.32 -19.47
CA LYS A 83 19.58 -10.24 -20.39
C LYS A 83 19.09 -11.69 -20.24
N TYR A 84 18.63 -12.09 -19.08
CA TYR A 84 18.06 -13.41 -18.87
C TYR A 84 16.73 -13.56 -19.63
N VAL A 85 15.81 -12.61 -19.48
CA VAL A 85 14.46 -12.68 -20.08
C VAL A 85 14.47 -12.49 -21.61
N THR A 86 15.53 -11.94 -22.19
CA THR A 86 15.69 -11.93 -23.66
C THR A 86 15.96 -13.34 -24.24
N LYS A 87 16.37 -14.28 -23.43
CA LYS A 87 16.74 -15.64 -23.89
C LYS A 87 15.72 -16.70 -23.49
N ARG A 88 14.94 -16.49 -22.46
CA ARG A 88 13.94 -17.43 -21.95
C ARG A 88 12.92 -16.75 -21.05
N ASP A 89 11.76 -17.31 -20.94
CA ASP A 89 10.71 -16.85 -20.03
C ASP A 89 11.15 -17.05 -18.57
N LEU A 90 10.67 -16.15 -17.71
CA LEU A 90 10.87 -16.17 -16.28
C LEU A 90 9.52 -16.15 -15.57
N LEU A 91 9.23 -17.18 -14.78
CA LEU A 91 8.08 -17.24 -13.91
C LEU A 91 8.52 -17.09 -12.45
N LEU A 92 7.95 -16.08 -11.77
CA LEU A 92 8.15 -15.87 -10.35
C LEU A 92 6.83 -16.09 -9.61
N HIS A 93 6.88 -16.80 -8.49
CA HIS A 93 5.73 -17.13 -7.66
C HIS A 93 5.86 -16.47 -6.30
N TYR A 94 5.13 -15.38 -6.09
CA TYR A 94 5.12 -14.65 -4.81
C TYR A 94 4.06 -15.24 -3.86
N PRO A 95 4.33 -15.25 -2.55
CA PRO A 95 5.48 -14.71 -1.81
C PRO A 95 6.66 -15.70 -1.64
N TYR A 96 6.67 -16.82 -2.35
CA TYR A 96 7.69 -17.89 -2.16
C TYR A 96 9.03 -17.53 -2.82
N HIS A 97 9.01 -16.86 -3.97
CA HIS A 97 10.21 -16.24 -4.52
C HIS A 97 10.38 -14.82 -3.99
N SER A 98 11.64 -14.36 -3.85
CA SER A 98 11.93 -13.00 -3.41
C SER A 98 11.42 -11.97 -4.43
N PHE A 99 10.75 -10.96 -3.91
CA PHE A 99 10.32 -9.80 -4.70
C PHE A 99 11.51 -8.94 -5.17
N ASP A 100 12.68 -9.10 -4.55
CA ASP A 100 13.92 -8.44 -4.95
C ASP A 100 14.29 -8.70 -6.42
N HIS A 101 13.87 -9.83 -7.00
CA HIS A 101 14.06 -10.09 -8.42
C HIS A 101 13.32 -9.07 -9.29
N PHE A 102 12.08 -8.73 -8.92
CA PHE A 102 11.32 -7.71 -9.64
C PHE A 102 11.90 -6.31 -9.41
N ILE A 103 12.28 -6.00 -8.18
CA ILE A 103 12.94 -4.72 -7.87
C ILE A 103 14.23 -4.57 -8.64
N HIS A 104 15.06 -5.63 -8.72
CA HIS A 104 16.30 -5.60 -9.50
C HIS A 104 16.05 -5.46 -11.01
N PHE A 105 15.05 -6.15 -11.55
CA PHE A 105 14.63 -5.96 -12.95
C PHE A 105 14.24 -4.51 -13.23
N LEU A 106 13.44 -3.92 -12.35
CA LEU A 106 13.03 -2.52 -12.48
C LEU A 106 14.23 -1.56 -12.34
N TYR A 107 15.13 -1.83 -11.41
CA TYR A 107 16.38 -1.09 -11.28
C TYR A 107 17.22 -1.12 -12.57
N GLU A 108 17.39 -2.30 -13.18
CA GLU A 108 18.08 -2.41 -14.47
C GLU A 108 17.36 -1.58 -15.55
N ALA A 109 16.02 -1.67 -15.64
CA ALA A 109 15.24 -0.91 -16.61
C ALA A 109 15.38 0.61 -16.43
N VAL A 110 15.51 1.09 -15.19
CA VAL A 110 15.75 2.53 -14.91
C VAL A 110 17.09 2.99 -15.47
N HIS A 111 18.13 2.16 -15.41
CA HIS A 111 19.49 2.55 -15.75
C HIS A 111 19.91 2.16 -17.19
N ASP A 112 19.20 1.24 -17.84
CA ASP A 112 19.52 0.82 -19.20
C ASP A 112 19.07 1.89 -20.21
N PRO A 113 19.99 2.49 -20.98
CA PRO A 113 19.64 3.51 -21.98
C PRO A 113 18.79 2.99 -23.13
N SER A 114 18.75 1.69 -23.37
CA SER A 114 17.90 1.08 -24.40
C SER A 114 16.43 1.02 -24.01
N VAL A 115 16.11 1.13 -22.72
CA VAL A 115 14.73 1.22 -22.22
C VAL A 115 14.25 2.66 -22.36
N THR A 116 13.27 2.89 -23.22
CA THR A 116 12.69 4.20 -23.48
C THR A 116 11.38 4.44 -22.75
N GLU A 117 10.68 3.38 -22.40
CA GLU A 117 9.35 3.45 -21.80
C GLU A 117 9.13 2.35 -20.76
N ILE A 118 8.42 2.70 -19.68
CA ILE A 118 7.95 1.78 -18.66
C ILE A 118 6.44 1.96 -18.48
N MET A 119 5.69 0.89 -18.62
CA MET A 119 4.25 0.85 -18.35
C MET A 119 3.96 -0.15 -17.24
N ILE A 120 3.17 0.26 -16.25
CA ILE A 120 2.83 -0.60 -15.11
C ILE A 120 1.39 -0.36 -14.64
N THR A 121 0.76 -1.41 -14.13
CA THR A 121 -0.51 -1.31 -13.41
C THR A 121 -0.28 -1.46 -11.92
N GLN A 122 -0.92 -0.60 -11.12
CA GLN A 122 -0.80 -0.57 -9.67
C GLN A 122 -2.19 -0.74 -9.04
N TYR A 123 -2.37 -1.82 -8.30
CA TYR A 123 -3.56 -2.01 -7.47
C TYR A 123 -3.29 -1.61 -6.02
N ARG A 124 -2.19 -2.13 -5.42
CA ARG A 124 -1.73 -1.81 -4.08
C ARG A 124 -0.22 -1.75 -4.03
N VAL A 125 0.30 -0.79 -3.29
CA VAL A 125 1.73 -0.68 -3.01
C VAL A 125 1.93 -0.44 -1.51
N ALA A 126 3.04 -0.95 -0.99
CA ALA A 126 3.43 -0.66 0.38
C ALA A 126 3.73 0.84 0.56
N PRO A 127 3.51 1.41 1.75
CA PRO A 127 4.06 2.74 2.07
C PRO A 127 5.57 2.75 1.81
N HIS A 128 6.07 3.84 1.20
CA HIS A 128 7.48 3.96 0.82
C HIS A 128 8.00 2.84 -0.10
N SER A 129 7.16 2.42 -1.05
CA SER A 129 7.49 1.34 -1.98
C SER A 129 8.71 1.65 -2.84
N GLU A 130 9.67 0.72 -2.92
CA GLU A 130 10.81 0.80 -3.84
C GLU A 130 10.37 0.83 -5.30
N VAL A 131 9.23 0.22 -5.65
CA VAL A 131 8.67 0.30 -7.01
C VAL A 131 8.38 1.75 -7.37
N ILE A 132 7.70 2.50 -6.50
CA ILE A 132 7.41 3.92 -6.75
C ILE A 132 8.68 4.75 -6.87
N SER A 133 9.66 4.51 -5.99
CA SER A 133 10.95 5.19 -6.04
C SER A 133 11.68 4.96 -7.36
N HIS A 134 11.69 3.73 -7.88
CA HIS A 134 12.29 3.41 -9.17
C HIS A 134 11.52 4.00 -10.35
N LEU A 135 10.19 4.04 -10.33
CA LEU A 135 9.41 4.69 -11.39
C LEU A 135 9.68 6.20 -11.45
N ILE A 136 9.78 6.85 -10.29
CA ILE A 136 10.16 8.27 -10.21
C ILE A 136 11.58 8.48 -10.77
N ALA A 137 12.53 7.63 -10.37
CA ALA A 137 13.89 7.69 -10.89
C ALA A 137 13.94 7.48 -12.42
N ALA A 138 13.11 6.57 -12.96
CA ALA A 138 13.01 6.36 -14.40
C ALA A 138 12.55 7.63 -15.14
N ALA A 139 11.52 8.29 -14.64
CA ALA A 139 11.02 9.54 -15.22
C ALA A 139 12.09 10.66 -15.15
N GLN A 140 12.79 10.78 -14.01
CA GLN A 140 13.89 11.71 -13.83
C GLN A 140 15.08 11.43 -14.79
N ASN A 141 15.29 10.16 -15.13
CA ASN A 141 16.27 9.73 -16.14
C ASN A 141 15.78 9.92 -17.58
N GLY A 142 14.66 10.61 -17.79
CA GLY A 142 14.12 10.94 -19.10
C GLY A 142 13.34 9.83 -19.81
N LYS A 143 12.99 8.74 -19.08
CA LYS A 143 12.15 7.68 -19.63
C LYS A 143 10.68 8.06 -19.59
N ARG A 144 9.91 7.62 -20.56
CA ARG A 144 8.44 7.74 -20.53
C ARG A 144 7.88 6.70 -19.55
N VAL A 145 7.21 7.16 -18.51
CA VAL A 145 6.61 6.28 -17.51
C VAL A 145 5.10 6.51 -17.48
N THR A 146 4.35 5.41 -17.61
CA THR A 146 2.89 5.42 -17.54
C THR A 146 2.46 4.42 -16.47
N VAL A 147 1.65 4.87 -15.51
CA VAL A 147 1.15 4.03 -14.42
C VAL A 147 -0.37 4.05 -14.41
N PHE A 148 -0.99 2.90 -14.56
CA PHE A 148 -2.43 2.75 -14.36
C PHE A 148 -2.69 2.44 -12.89
N VAL A 149 -3.36 3.36 -12.16
CA VAL A 149 -3.59 3.25 -10.71
C VAL A 149 -5.06 2.94 -10.44
N GLU A 150 -5.33 1.88 -9.66
CA GLU A 150 -6.67 1.60 -9.13
C GLU A 150 -6.94 2.48 -7.91
N LEU A 151 -7.72 3.55 -8.09
CA LEU A 151 -8.00 4.52 -7.02
C LEU A 151 -8.90 3.98 -5.93
N LYS A 152 -9.80 3.04 -6.26
CA LYS A 152 -10.75 2.45 -5.30
C LYS A 152 -10.28 1.12 -4.71
N ALA A 153 -8.97 0.93 -4.61
CA ALA A 153 -8.42 -0.24 -3.92
C ALA A 153 -8.89 -0.23 -2.46
N ARG A 154 -9.67 -1.24 -2.06
CA ARG A 154 -10.26 -1.32 -0.72
C ARG A 154 -9.18 -1.21 0.37
N PHE A 155 -9.34 -0.26 1.29
CA PHE A 155 -8.44 0.10 2.38
C PHE A 155 -7.15 0.86 1.99
N ASP A 156 -6.86 1.02 0.69
CA ASP A 156 -5.62 1.67 0.21
C ASP A 156 -5.88 2.94 -0.62
N GLU A 157 -7.12 3.46 -0.64
CA GLU A 157 -7.50 4.61 -1.46
C GLU A 157 -6.63 5.85 -1.17
N GLU A 158 -6.36 6.14 0.11
CA GLU A 158 -5.56 7.31 0.50
C GLU A 158 -4.10 7.15 0.06
N ASN A 159 -3.49 6.00 0.36
CA ASN A 159 -2.13 5.69 -0.05
C ASN A 159 -1.95 5.72 -1.58
N ASN A 160 -2.93 5.19 -2.33
CA ASN A 160 -2.90 5.21 -3.79
C ASN A 160 -3.03 6.62 -4.36
N LEU A 161 -3.83 7.50 -3.73
CA LEU A 161 -3.91 8.91 -4.13
C LEU A 161 -2.60 9.66 -3.85
N GLU A 162 -2.02 9.48 -2.68
CA GLU A 162 -0.76 10.13 -2.31
C GLU A 162 0.38 9.71 -3.22
N THR A 163 0.50 8.40 -3.50
CA THR A 163 1.52 7.89 -4.43
C THR A 163 1.29 8.35 -5.86
N ALA A 164 0.04 8.43 -6.32
CA ALA A 164 -0.29 8.97 -7.65
C ALA A 164 0.11 10.44 -7.75
N GLU A 165 -0.16 11.26 -6.73
CA GLU A 165 0.25 12.67 -6.70
C GLU A 165 1.79 12.82 -6.71
N GLN A 166 2.51 11.97 -5.98
CA GLN A 166 3.97 11.97 -5.98
C GLN A 166 4.54 11.64 -7.38
N MET A 167 3.98 10.61 -8.01
CA MET A 167 4.38 10.21 -9.36
C MET A 167 4.05 11.29 -10.41
N GLN A 168 2.88 11.92 -10.34
CA GLN A 168 2.52 13.03 -11.25
C GLN A 168 3.48 14.22 -11.10
N LYS A 169 3.87 14.59 -9.88
CA LYS A 169 4.86 15.65 -9.64
C LYS A 169 6.23 15.34 -10.23
N ALA A 170 6.56 14.06 -10.39
CA ALA A 170 7.79 13.60 -11.04
C ALA A 170 7.67 13.49 -12.59
N GLY A 171 6.51 13.88 -13.16
CA GLY A 171 6.28 13.84 -14.61
C GLY A 171 5.79 12.49 -15.13
N ILE A 172 5.35 11.59 -14.27
CA ILE A 172 4.77 10.30 -14.65
C ILE A 172 3.33 10.50 -15.11
N HIS A 173 2.96 9.86 -16.21
CA HIS A 173 1.58 9.82 -16.70
C HIS A 173 0.78 8.80 -15.88
N ILE A 174 -0.33 9.25 -15.24
CA ILE A 174 -1.22 8.44 -14.41
C ILE A 174 -2.57 8.29 -15.10
#